data_c67d879f10d06c796fc989193f5d1567
#
_entry.id   c67d879f10d06c796fc989193f5d1567
#
_cell.length_a   1.000
_cell.length_b   1.000
_cell.length_c   1.000
_cell.angle_alpha   90.00
_cell.angle_beta   90.00
_cell.angle_gamma   90.00
#
_symmetry.space_group_name_H-M   'P 1'
#
loop_
_entity.id
_entity.type
_entity.pdbx_description
1 polymer ?
#
loop_
_entity_poly.entity_id
_entity_poly.type
_entity_poly.pdbx_seq_one_letter_code
_entity_poly.pdbx_strand_id
1 'polypeptide(L)'
;LVFFVKKKPDITIYSVGNYAMSVRTNFENMMAQYTPDFDGNGERNITIEQAVPDKFLGDTELFNEVENGNCQIFIGPEDEMNSIYDSYSSVSDKPVFADLGEITGESGYMIDIRNTAYGKRMQLFSTAIYVAVRRTDDESQEHAMEFVKNLHDGIFYQQSN
;
A
#
# COMPACT_ATOMS: atom_id res chain seq x y z
N LEU A 1 20.01 -30.17 6.55
CA LEU A 1 19.62 -29.20 5.52
C LEU A 1 18.51 -28.30 6.06
N VAL A 2 18.84 -27.05 6.31
CA VAL A 2 17.85 -26.09 6.80
C VAL A 2 17.28 -25.33 5.61
N PHE A 3 16.01 -25.53 5.34
CA PHE A 3 15.31 -24.77 4.31
C PHE A 3 14.74 -23.50 4.93
N PHE A 4 15.25 -22.35 4.50
CA PHE A 4 14.65 -21.07 4.87
C PHE A 4 13.45 -20.82 3.97
N VAL A 5 12.25 -21.07 4.49
CA VAL A 5 11.02 -20.69 3.79
C VAL A 5 10.79 -19.21 4.05
N LYS A 6 10.85 -18.39 3.01
CA LYS A 6 10.50 -16.97 3.10
C LYS A 6 9.04 -16.87 3.48
N LYS A 7 8.74 -16.24 4.62
CA LYS A 7 7.36 -16.06 5.07
C LYS A 7 6.62 -15.13 4.12
N LYS A 8 5.40 -15.52 3.75
CA LYS A 8 4.53 -14.71 2.91
C LYS A 8 4.15 -13.43 3.66
N PRO A 9 4.26 -12.25 3.04
CA PRO A 9 3.82 -11.02 3.70
C PRO A 9 2.30 -10.98 3.86
N ASP A 10 1.83 -10.36 4.92
CA ASP A 10 0.39 -10.12 5.15
C ASP A 10 -0.14 -9.06 4.19
N ILE A 11 0.66 -8.04 3.90
CA ILE A 11 0.32 -6.96 2.99
C ILE A 11 1.50 -6.68 2.05
N THR A 12 1.18 -6.51 0.77
CA THR A 12 2.15 -6.15 -0.27
C THR A 12 1.82 -4.76 -0.81
N ILE A 13 2.82 -3.88 -0.83
CA ILE A 13 2.70 -2.49 -1.24
C ILE A 13 3.67 -2.22 -2.39
N TYR A 14 3.21 -1.50 -3.41
CA TYR A 14 4.06 -1.00 -4.47
C TYR A 14 4.21 0.51 -4.34
N SER A 15 5.44 0.97 -4.22
CA SER A 15 5.77 2.37 -4.05
C SER A 15 6.07 3.00 -5.41
N VAL A 16 5.25 3.96 -5.81
CA VAL A 16 5.38 4.70 -7.07
C VAL A 16 6.12 6.00 -6.78
N GLY A 17 7.02 6.39 -7.66
CA GLY A 17 7.75 7.64 -7.52
C GLY A 17 9.10 7.48 -6.83
N ASN A 18 9.82 8.59 -6.78
CA ASN A 18 11.20 8.61 -6.33
C ASN A 18 11.31 9.32 -4.97
N TYR A 19 11.41 8.54 -3.92
CA TYR A 19 11.70 9.05 -2.59
C TYR A 19 12.68 8.14 -1.85
N ALA A 20 13.29 8.68 -0.78
CA ALA A 20 14.46 8.07 -0.15
C ALA A 20 14.20 6.66 0.39
N MET A 21 15.13 5.74 0.14
CA MET A 21 15.09 4.35 0.60
C MET A 21 15.00 4.21 2.11
N SER A 22 15.58 5.14 2.87
CA SER A 22 15.46 5.16 4.33
C SER A 22 14.02 5.29 4.81
N VAL A 23 13.21 5.99 4.05
CA VAL A 23 11.77 6.15 4.33
C VAL A 23 11.05 4.80 4.17
N ARG A 24 11.45 4.00 3.17
CA ARG A 24 10.84 2.69 2.91
C ARG A 24 10.99 1.75 4.11
N THR A 25 12.19 1.60 4.64
CA THR A 25 12.44 0.70 5.77
C THR A 25 11.62 1.11 7.00
N ASN A 26 11.56 2.41 7.29
CA ASN A 26 10.75 2.91 8.38
C ASN A 26 9.27 2.61 8.16
N PHE A 27 8.77 2.78 6.94
CA PHE A 27 7.39 2.47 6.62
C PHE A 27 7.08 0.98 6.81
N GLU A 28 7.93 0.08 6.32
CA GLU A 28 7.74 -1.36 6.51
C GLU A 28 7.60 -1.72 7.99
N ASN A 29 8.54 -1.24 8.81
CA ASN A 29 8.59 -1.58 10.23
C ASN A 29 7.41 -1.00 11.00
N MET A 30 7.07 0.25 10.73
CA MET A 30 6.02 0.94 11.49
C MET A 30 4.63 0.56 11.01
N MET A 31 4.43 0.41 9.70
CA MET A 31 3.14 0.01 9.14
C MET A 31 2.78 -1.42 9.50
N ALA A 32 3.77 -2.31 9.69
CA ALA A 32 3.51 -3.69 10.08
C ALA A 32 2.72 -3.79 11.38
N GLN A 33 2.78 -2.79 12.25
CA GLN A 33 2.00 -2.75 13.49
C GLN A 33 0.49 -2.60 13.24
N TYR A 34 0.10 -2.11 12.07
CA TYR A 34 -1.29 -1.83 11.73
C TYR A 34 -1.96 -2.96 10.94
N THR A 35 -1.21 -3.97 10.53
CA THR A 35 -1.78 -5.12 9.83
C THR A 35 -2.12 -6.25 10.80
N PRO A 36 -3.30 -6.89 10.66
CA PRO A 36 -3.53 -8.16 11.29
C PRO A 36 -2.57 -9.23 10.76
N ASP A 37 -2.35 -10.27 11.55
CA ASP A 37 -1.64 -11.48 11.09
C ASP A 37 -2.64 -12.34 10.31
N PHE A 38 -2.79 -12.04 9.01
CA PHE A 38 -3.83 -12.65 8.19
C PHE A 38 -3.64 -14.14 7.95
N ASP A 39 -2.40 -14.62 7.94
CA ASP A 39 -2.11 -16.04 7.70
C ASP A 39 -1.91 -16.85 8.98
N GLY A 40 -1.94 -16.19 10.14
CA GLY A 40 -1.82 -16.85 11.44
C GLY A 40 -0.42 -17.41 11.73
N ASN A 41 0.62 -16.93 11.06
CA ASN A 41 1.98 -17.43 11.23
C ASN A 41 2.70 -16.87 12.48
N GLY A 42 2.06 -15.98 13.23
CA GLY A 42 2.63 -15.36 14.43
C GLY A 42 3.45 -14.11 14.17
N GLU A 43 3.59 -13.69 12.93
CA GLU A 43 4.32 -12.48 12.55
C GLU A 43 3.46 -11.61 11.63
N ARG A 44 3.58 -10.30 11.81
CA ARG A 44 2.95 -9.30 10.94
C ARG A 44 4.00 -8.74 10.01
N ASN A 45 3.87 -9.01 8.71
CA ASN A 45 4.87 -8.66 7.72
C ASN A 45 4.27 -7.83 6.60
N ILE A 46 4.96 -6.76 6.25
CA ILE A 46 4.65 -5.94 5.08
C ILE A 46 5.86 -5.97 4.16
N THR A 47 5.61 -6.08 2.88
CA THR A 47 6.64 -5.92 1.85
C THR A 47 6.32 -4.69 1.03
N ILE A 48 7.27 -3.78 0.89
CA ILE A 48 7.17 -2.61 0.01
C ILE A 48 8.17 -2.81 -1.12
N GLU A 49 7.65 -2.94 -2.34
CA GLU A 49 8.46 -2.94 -3.55
C GLU A 49 8.50 -1.52 -4.10
N GLN A 50 9.68 -1.07 -4.51
CA GLN A 50 9.89 0.27 -5.00
C GLN A 50 10.26 0.23 -6.48
N ALA A 51 9.64 1.12 -7.27
CA ALA A 51 9.98 1.28 -8.67
C ALA A 51 11.45 1.70 -8.82
N VAL A 52 12.12 1.20 -9.87
CA VAL A 52 13.49 1.61 -10.17
C VAL A 52 13.54 3.09 -10.55
N PRO A 53 14.63 3.81 -10.22
CA PRO A 53 14.74 5.24 -10.49
C PRO A 53 14.79 5.58 -11.99
N ASP A 54 15.20 4.66 -12.85
CA ASP A 54 15.23 4.87 -14.29
C ASP A 54 13.81 4.98 -14.82
N LYS A 55 13.49 6.11 -15.46
CA LYS A 55 12.13 6.40 -15.91
C LYS A 55 11.57 5.35 -16.86
N PHE A 56 12.36 4.92 -17.83
CA PHE A 56 11.90 3.94 -18.83
C PHE A 56 11.67 2.56 -18.19
N LEU A 57 12.65 2.09 -17.40
CA LEU A 57 12.52 0.81 -16.70
C LEU A 57 11.43 0.88 -15.63
N GLY A 58 11.33 2.01 -14.92
CA GLY A 58 10.31 2.23 -13.90
C GLY A 58 8.90 2.22 -14.48
N ASP A 59 8.69 2.85 -15.62
CA ASP A 59 7.39 2.84 -16.30
C ASP A 59 7.02 1.43 -16.77
N THR A 60 8.00 0.67 -17.26
CA THR A 60 7.78 -0.72 -17.68
C THR A 60 7.44 -1.63 -16.48
N GLU A 61 8.15 -1.47 -15.37
CA GLU A 61 7.88 -2.22 -14.15
C GLU A 61 6.51 -1.88 -13.58
N LEU A 62 6.15 -0.60 -13.57
CA LEU A 62 4.84 -0.14 -13.12
C LEU A 62 3.73 -0.74 -13.98
N PHE A 63 3.90 -0.71 -15.30
CA PHE A 63 2.94 -1.32 -16.21
C PHE A 63 2.75 -2.80 -15.90
N ASN A 64 3.84 -3.55 -15.74
CA ASN A 64 3.79 -4.96 -15.41
C ASN A 64 3.13 -5.20 -14.04
N GLU A 65 3.41 -4.37 -13.05
CA GLU A 65 2.81 -4.52 -11.73
C GLU A 65 1.30 -4.27 -11.77
N VAL A 66 0.86 -3.23 -12.49
CA VAL A 66 -0.57 -2.93 -12.60
C VAL A 66 -1.32 -4.02 -13.34
N GLU A 67 -0.75 -4.52 -14.44
CA GLU A 67 -1.40 -5.52 -15.30
C GLU A 67 -1.35 -6.95 -14.71
N ASN A 68 -0.21 -7.33 -14.16
CA ASN A 68 0.07 -8.73 -13.82
C ASN A 68 0.55 -8.94 -12.39
N GLY A 69 0.78 -7.88 -11.64
CA GLY A 69 1.34 -7.97 -10.29
C GLY A 69 0.32 -8.36 -9.22
N ASN A 70 0.83 -8.61 -8.03
CA ASN A 70 0.04 -9.06 -6.88
C ASN A 70 0.01 -8.05 -5.73
N CYS A 71 0.57 -6.85 -5.90
CA CYS A 71 0.52 -5.87 -4.83
C CYS A 71 -0.94 -5.50 -4.53
N GLN A 72 -1.22 -5.32 -3.24
CA GLN A 72 -2.56 -4.98 -2.78
C GLN A 72 -2.77 -3.48 -2.66
N ILE A 73 -1.68 -2.74 -2.46
CA ILE A 73 -1.70 -1.31 -2.16
C ILE A 73 -0.67 -0.61 -3.03
N PHE A 74 -1.05 0.57 -3.55
CA PHE A 74 -0.12 1.50 -4.19
C PHE A 74 0.05 2.72 -3.31
N ILE A 75 1.29 3.19 -3.16
CA ILE A 75 1.58 4.45 -2.48
C ILE A 75 2.45 5.33 -3.38
N GLY A 76 2.24 6.62 -3.33
CA GLY A 76 3.02 7.55 -4.14
C GLY A 76 2.46 8.96 -4.15
N PRO A 77 3.11 9.87 -4.92
CA PRO A 77 2.63 11.22 -5.11
C PRO A 77 1.27 11.27 -5.80
N GLU A 78 0.50 12.30 -5.52
CA GLU A 78 -0.88 12.45 -6.00
C GLU A 78 -0.99 12.38 -7.52
N ASP A 79 -0.14 13.12 -8.24
CA ASP A 79 -0.16 13.18 -9.69
C ASP A 79 0.15 11.84 -10.34
N GLU A 80 1.11 11.09 -9.80
CA GLU A 80 1.44 9.76 -10.30
C GLU A 80 0.33 8.75 -9.99
N MET A 81 -0.28 8.84 -8.82
CA MET A 81 -1.41 7.98 -8.45
C MET A 81 -2.63 8.25 -9.33
N ASN A 82 -2.93 9.53 -9.60
CA ASN A 82 -4.00 9.90 -10.54
C ASN A 82 -3.72 9.41 -11.95
N SER A 83 -2.48 9.48 -12.40
CA SER A 83 -2.07 9.00 -13.72
C SER A 83 -2.31 7.50 -13.86
N ILE A 84 -1.99 6.72 -12.84
CA ILE A 84 -2.26 5.27 -12.83
C ILE A 84 -3.78 5.02 -12.91
N TYR A 85 -4.55 5.70 -12.08
CA TYR A 85 -6.00 5.54 -12.06
C TYR A 85 -6.63 5.86 -13.41
N ASP A 86 -6.27 6.99 -13.99
CA ASP A 86 -6.85 7.43 -15.27
C ASP A 86 -6.44 6.53 -16.42
N SER A 87 -5.16 6.13 -16.50
CA SER A 87 -4.64 5.34 -17.61
C SER A 87 -5.18 3.91 -17.62
N TYR A 88 -5.29 3.28 -16.45
CA TYR A 88 -5.67 1.87 -16.36
C TYR A 88 -7.18 1.67 -16.20
N SER A 89 -7.86 2.61 -15.57
CA SER A 89 -9.32 2.53 -15.46
C SER A 89 -10.03 2.78 -16.81
N SER A 90 -9.38 3.51 -17.72
CA SER A 90 -9.94 3.75 -19.04
C SER A 90 -9.86 2.54 -19.98
N VAL A 91 -8.96 1.61 -19.71
CA VAL A 91 -8.75 0.39 -20.51
C VAL A 91 -9.61 -0.77 -20.00
N SER A 92 -10.03 -0.70 -18.76
CA SER A 92 -10.82 -1.71 -18.07
C SER A 92 -12.24 -1.18 -17.84
N ASP A 93 -13.24 -2.06 -17.85
CA ASP A 93 -14.60 -1.68 -17.47
C ASP A 93 -14.74 -1.28 -16.00
N LYS A 94 -13.66 -1.47 -15.22
CA LYS A 94 -13.68 -1.24 -13.76
C LYS A 94 -12.49 -0.38 -13.35
N PRO A 95 -12.67 0.51 -12.34
CA PRO A 95 -11.55 1.26 -11.78
C PRO A 95 -10.46 0.35 -11.25
N VAL A 96 -9.20 0.76 -11.40
CA VAL A 96 -8.05 0.00 -10.89
C VAL A 96 -7.94 0.07 -9.37
N PHE A 97 -8.42 1.15 -8.78
CA PHE A 97 -8.43 1.34 -7.32
C PHE A 97 -9.86 1.23 -6.76
N ALA A 98 -9.95 0.66 -5.56
CA ALA A 98 -11.21 0.55 -4.83
C ALA A 98 -11.65 1.90 -4.24
N ASP A 99 -12.96 2.09 -4.09
CA ASP A 99 -13.50 3.24 -3.36
C ASP A 99 -13.20 3.09 -1.87
N LEU A 100 -12.71 4.16 -1.24
CA LEU A 100 -12.31 4.18 0.16
C LEU A 100 -13.35 4.89 1.05
N GLY A 101 -14.56 5.11 0.54
CA GLY A 101 -15.62 5.84 1.24
C GLY A 101 -16.03 5.24 2.58
N GLU A 102 -15.96 3.92 2.70
CA GLU A 102 -16.26 3.25 3.98
C GLU A 102 -15.24 3.57 5.08
N ILE A 103 -14.02 4.00 4.69
CA ILE A 103 -12.97 4.38 5.63
C ILE A 103 -13.05 5.87 5.97
N THR A 104 -13.17 6.72 4.96
CA THR A 104 -13.08 8.18 5.12
C THR A 104 -14.42 8.86 5.34
N GLY A 105 -15.52 8.19 4.99
CA GLY A 105 -16.86 8.79 4.98
C GLY A 105 -17.21 9.54 3.69
N GLU A 106 -16.26 9.69 2.78
CA GLU A 106 -16.46 10.37 1.50
C GLU A 106 -15.93 9.49 0.36
N SER A 107 -16.68 9.43 -0.75
CA SER A 107 -16.24 8.67 -1.92
C SER A 107 -14.93 9.21 -2.47
N GLY A 108 -14.00 8.31 -2.74
CA GLY A 108 -12.67 8.63 -3.27
C GLY A 108 -11.83 7.37 -3.33
N TYR A 109 -10.74 7.42 -4.09
CA TYR A 109 -9.91 6.23 -4.33
C TYR A 109 -8.50 6.36 -3.78
N MET A 110 -8.16 7.45 -3.08
CA MET A 110 -6.87 7.57 -2.40
C MET A 110 -6.98 8.45 -1.16
N ILE A 111 -6.07 8.21 -0.22
CA ILE A 111 -6.00 8.92 1.05
C ILE A 111 -4.62 9.51 1.20
N ASP A 112 -4.52 10.80 1.55
CA ASP A 112 -3.26 11.41 1.95
C ASP A 112 -2.83 10.81 3.29
N ILE A 113 -1.69 10.14 3.32
CA ILE A 113 -1.22 9.43 4.52
C ILE A 113 -1.01 10.38 5.71
N ARG A 114 -0.74 11.66 5.44
CA ARG A 114 -0.56 12.67 6.50
C ARG A 114 -1.85 12.91 7.30
N ASN A 115 -3.00 12.64 6.69
CA ASN A 115 -4.31 12.83 7.30
C ASN A 115 -4.77 11.59 8.07
N THR A 116 -4.00 10.51 8.04
CA THR A 116 -4.29 9.31 8.83
C THR A 116 -3.73 9.43 10.23
N ALA A 117 -4.26 8.66 11.17
CA ALA A 117 -3.72 8.59 12.53
C ALA A 117 -2.26 8.13 12.51
N TYR A 118 -1.91 7.18 11.62
CA TYR A 118 -0.53 6.76 11.41
C TYR A 118 0.37 7.92 10.98
N GLY A 119 -0.05 8.69 9.97
CA GLY A 119 0.73 9.81 9.47
C GLY A 119 0.95 10.89 10.52
N LYS A 120 -0.06 11.16 11.34
CA LYS A 120 0.03 12.12 12.45
C LYS A 120 0.98 11.63 13.54
N ARG A 121 0.89 10.34 13.90
CA ARG A 121 1.78 9.73 14.90
C ARG A 121 3.25 9.77 14.43
N MET A 122 3.49 9.54 13.15
CA MET A 122 4.83 9.55 12.56
C MET A 122 5.31 10.94 12.15
N GLN A 123 4.47 11.96 12.33
CA GLN A 123 4.76 13.34 11.98
C GLN A 123 5.17 13.53 10.50
N LEU A 124 4.42 12.91 9.59
CA LEU A 124 4.67 12.97 8.16
C LEU A 124 4.05 14.23 7.54
N PHE A 125 4.44 15.41 8.05
CA PHE A 125 3.79 16.67 7.65
C PHE A 125 4.28 17.23 6.32
N SER A 126 5.49 16.88 5.91
CA SER A 126 6.13 17.46 4.71
C SER A 126 6.04 16.55 3.49
N THR A 127 5.66 15.29 3.66
CA THR A 127 5.67 14.31 2.57
C THR A 127 4.25 13.99 2.13
N ALA A 128 3.89 14.45 0.94
CA ALA A 128 2.58 14.17 0.33
C ALA A 128 2.60 12.80 -0.34
N ILE A 129 2.31 11.75 0.42
CA ILE A 129 2.19 10.38 -0.07
C ILE A 129 0.74 9.96 0.04
N TYR A 130 0.19 9.45 -1.05
CA TYR A 130 -1.19 8.96 -1.12
C TYR A 130 -1.22 7.45 -1.15
N VAL A 131 -2.23 6.87 -0.55
CA VAL A 131 -2.45 5.43 -0.44
C VAL A 131 -3.70 5.06 -1.21
N ALA A 132 -3.62 4.04 -2.06
CA ALA A 132 -4.76 3.48 -2.77
C ALA A 132 -4.75 1.96 -2.66
N VAL A 133 -5.94 1.35 -2.72
CA VAL A 133 -6.12 -0.10 -2.65
C VAL A 133 -6.43 -0.63 -4.05
N ARG A 134 -5.69 -1.64 -4.49
CA ARG A 134 -5.97 -2.33 -5.76
C ARG A 134 -7.35 -2.98 -5.67
N ARG A 135 -8.18 -2.73 -6.67
CA ARG A 135 -9.48 -3.36 -6.75
C ARG A 135 -9.36 -4.78 -7.31
N THR A 136 -9.66 -5.76 -6.49
CA THR A 136 -9.66 -7.17 -6.88
C THR A 136 -11.01 -7.84 -6.62
N ASP A 137 -11.87 -7.18 -5.84
CA ASP A 137 -13.21 -7.68 -5.46
C ASP A 137 -13.16 -9.06 -4.77
N ASP A 138 -12.09 -9.31 -3.99
CA ASP A 138 -11.85 -10.57 -3.30
C ASP A 138 -11.23 -10.34 -1.91
N GLU A 139 -10.81 -11.43 -1.26
CA GLU A 139 -10.20 -11.41 0.09
C GLU A 139 -8.94 -10.53 0.13
N SER A 140 -8.16 -10.48 -0.94
CA SER A 140 -6.97 -9.64 -1.02
C SER A 140 -7.32 -8.15 -0.84
N GLN A 141 -8.39 -7.70 -1.49
CA GLN A 141 -8.90 -6.34 -1.31
C GLN A 141 -9.41 -6.11 0.10
N GLU A 142 -10.13 -7.10 0.66
CA GLU A 142 -10.67 -6.98 2.03
C GLU A 142 -9.55 -6.81 3.07
N HIS A 143 -8.47 -7.59 2.94
CA HIS A 143 -7.31 -7.47 3.82
C HIS A 143 -6.65 -6.08 3.68
N ALA A 144 -6.47 -5.61 2.45
CA ALA A 144 -5.90 -4.29 2.20
C ALA A 144 -6.77 -3.17 2.75
N MET A 145 -8.10 -3.27 2.60
CA MET A 145 -9.05 -2.30 3.15
C MET A 145 -8.99 -2.25 4.67
N GLU A 146 -8.90 -3.39 5.33
CA GLU A 146 -8.76 -3.45 6.79
C GLU A 146 -7.46 -2.80 7.25
N PHE A 147 -6.35 -3.08 6.57
CA PHE A 147 -5.07 -2.47 6.87
C PHE A 147 -5.10 -0.94 6.71
N VAL A 148 -5.64 -0.44 5.60
CA VAL A 148 -5.75 1.01 5.36
C VAL A 148 -6.68 1.67 6.38
N LYS A 149 -7.77 1.01 6.74
CA LYS A 149 -8.66 1.48 7.80
C LYS A 149 -7.92 1.60 9.14
N ASN A 150 -7.09 0.61 9.47
CA ASN A 150 -6.30 0.64 10.70
C ASN A 150 -5.28 1.80 10.69
N LEU A 151 -4.63 2.06 9.56
CA LEU A 151 -3.76 3.23 9.41
C LEU A 151 -4.53 4.54 9.62
N HIS A 152 -5.71 4.63 9.04
CA HIS A 152 -6.56 5.81 9.11
C HIS A 152 -7.06 6.07 10.53
N ASP A 153 -7.55 5.02 11.20
CA ASP A 153 -8.20 5.10 12.51
C ASP A 153 -7.22 4.99 13.69
N GLY A 154 -5.96 4.60 13.43
CA GLY A 154 -4.95 4.44 14.48
C GLY A 154 -5.07 3.14 15.24
N ILE A 155 -5.64 2.10 14.65
CA ILE A 155 -5.75 0.78 15.25
C ILE A 155 -4.48 0.00 14.97
N PHE A 156 -3.70 -0.29 16.00
CA PHE A 156 -2.46 -1.05 15.83
C PHE A 156 -2.39 -2.19 16.84
N TYR A 157 -1.59 -3.19 16.47
CA TYR A 157 -1.40 -4.40 17.26
C TYR A 157 -0.03 -4.35 17.92
N GLN A 158 0.02 -4.61 19.24
CA GLN A 158 1.30 -4.71 19.93
C GLN A 158 1.96 -6.03 19.54
N GLN A 159 3.28 -5.96 19.31
CA GLN A 159 4.04 -7.18 19.13
C GLN A 159 4.05 -7.95 20.46
N SER A 160 3.63 -9.22 20.40
CA SER A 160 3.79 -10.12 21.53
C SER A 160 5.29 -10.37 21.74
N ASN A 161 5.77 -10.04 22.92
CA ASN A 161 7.12 -10.38 23.32
C ASN A 161 7.28 -11.89 23.48
#